data_51b5ce4e123916e95856c3a746e990b9
#
_entry.id   51b5ce4e123916e95856c3a746e990b9
#
_cell.length_a   1.000
_cell.length_b   1.000
_cell.length_c   1.000
_cell.angle_alpha   90.00
_cell.angle_beta   90.00
_cell.angle_gamma   90.00
#
_symmetry.space_group_name_H-M   'P 1'
#
loop_
_entity.id
_entity.type
_entity.pdbx_description
1 polymer ?
#
loop_
_entity_poly.entity_id
_entity_poly.type
_entity_poly.pdbx_seq_one_letter_code
_entity_poly.pdbx_strand_id
1 'polypeptide(L)'
;MITHPEAQRRAHIELDTVVGRSRTPTFSDAPNLPYIQAMVKEVLRWRPALALSLPHSTTEDDWYNGMFIPKGTMCLTNLWQCNHDPSSYGDDAAVFRPERFLDAHGEVILGPPETHEDGHSTYGFGKRACVGKHIANESLFIYIATALWSASLERVRDQDGNEVPLDTDKFVDTGVVLYASLSPTLRRA
;
A
#
# COMPACT_ATOMS: atom_id res chain seq x y z
N MET A 1 -6.35 -1.42 8.66
CA MET A 1 -7.43 -0.68 9.33
C MET A 1 -7.66 -1.13 10.77
N ILE A 2 -7.89 -2.42 11.02
CA ILE A 2 -8.10 -2.93 12.39
C ILE A 2 -6.95 -2.58 13.36
N THR A 3 -5.72 -2.63 12.89
CA THR A 3 -4.50 -2.27 13.64
C THR A 3 -4.18 -0.76 13.58
N HIS A 4 -4.90 -0.02 12.75
CA HIS A 4 -4.69 1.42 12.54
C HIS A 4 -6.03 2.16 12.59
N PRO A 5 -6.70 2.18 13.76
CA PRO A 5 -8.05 2.75 13.91
C PRO A 5 -8.09 4.25 13.62
N GLU A 6 -6.99 4.95 13.87
CA GLU A 6 -6.92 6.40 13.58
C GLU A 6 -6.93 6.67 12.07
N ALA A 7 -6.20 5.87 11.28
CA ALA A 7 -6.24 5.98 9.83
C ALA A 7 -7.65 5.68 9.29
N GLN A 8 -8.32 4.68 9.86
CA GLN A 8 -9.71 4.38 9.52
C GLN A 8 -10.65 5.55 9.85
N ARG A 9 -10.50 6.13 11.04
CA ARG A 9 -11.32 7.27 11.47
C ARG A 9 -11.15 8.48 10.54
N ARG A 10 -9.93 8.82 10.15
CA ARG A 10 -9.67 9.91 9.21
C ARG A 10 -10.28 9.66 7.84
N ALA A 11 -10.17 8.44 7.33
CA ALA A 11 -10.81 8.03 6.08
C ALA A 11 -12.35 8.17 6.15
N HIS A 12 -12.97 7.80 7.27
CA HIS A 12 -14.42 7.97 7.47
C HIS A 12 -14.82 9.45 7.43
N ILE A 13 -14.07 10.32 8.11
CA ILE A 13 -14.34 11.78 8.11
C ILE A 13 -14.29 12.35 6.71
N GLU A 14 -13.25 11.97 5.92
CA GLU A 14 -13.13 12.44 4.54
C GLU A 14 -14.30 11.94 3.67
N LEU A 15 -14.61 10.64 3.74
CA LEU A 15 -15.72 10.04 2.99
C LEU A 15 -17.07 10.65 3.36
N ASP A 16 -17.33 10.87 4.64
CA ASP A 16 -18.58 11.50 5.09
C ASP A 16 -18.70 12.95 4.63
N THR A 17 -17.57 13.67 4.58
CA THR A 17 -17.54 15.07 4.17
C THR A 17 -17.74 15.23 2.66
N VAL A 18 -17.09 14.38 1.86
CA VAL A 18 -17.03 14.52 0.39
C VAL A 18 -18.16 13.76 -0.31
N VAL A 19 -18.40 12.52 0.10
CA VAL A 19 -19.39 11.64 -0.53
C VAL A 19 -20.74 11.70 0.19
N GLY A 20 -20.71 11.76 1.51
CA GLY A 20 -21.90 11.67 2.36
C GLY A 20 -22.48 10.26 2.38
N ARG A 21 -23.73 10.12 2.87
CA ARG A 21 -24.38 8.82 3.04
C ARG A 21 -25.50 8.55 2.03
N SER A 22 -25.74 9.47 1.10
CA SER A 22 -26.83 9.33 0.10
C SER A 22 -26.46 8.51 -1.13
N ARG A 23 -25.18 8.29 -1.38
CA ARG A 23 -24.65 7.53 -2.53
C ARG A 23 -23.34 6.84 -2.17
N THR A 24 -22.96 5.85 -2.93
CA THR A 24 -21.65 5.19 -2.81
C THR A 24 -20.53 6.04 -3.44
N PRO A 25 -19.26 5.89 -2.99
CA PRO A 25 -18.11 6.46 -3.67
C PRO A 25 -18.00 5.99 -5.11
N THR A 26 -17.43 6.84 -5.96
CA THR A 26 -17.17 6.58 -7.38
C THR A 26 -15.74 7.02 -7.73
N PHE A 27 -15.25 6.64 -8.90
CA PHE A 27 -13.95 7.11 -9.40
C PHE A 27 -13.88 8.64 -9.57
N SER A 28 -15.01 9.29 -9.82
CA SER A 28 -15.07 10.75 -9.95
C SER A 28 -14.82 11.49 -8.63
N ASP A 29 -14.90 10.81 -7.50
CA ASP A 29 -14.62 11.40 -6.19
C ASP A 29 -13.12 11.44 -5.87
N ALA A 30 -12.30 10.67 -6.60
CA ALA A 30 -10.88 10.52 -6.31
C ALA A 30 -10.13 11.87 -6.13
N PRO A 31 -10.32 12.89 -6.98
CA PRO A 31 -9.61 14.17 -6.81
C PRO A 31 -9.92 14.88 -5.47
N ASN A 32 -11.05 14.55 -4.84
CA ASN A 32 -11.49 15.17 -3.59
C ASN A 32 -11.32 14.24 -2.37
N LEU A 33 -10.64 13.11 -2.54
CA LEU A 33 -10.37 12.11 -1.50
C LEU A 33 -8.86 11.87 -1.34
N PRO A 34 -8.08 12.91 -1.03
CA PRO A 34 -6.62 12.82 -0.93
C PRO A 34 -6.17 11.84 0.16
N TYR A 35 -6.88 11.72 1.28
CA TYR A 35 -6.50 10.76 2.32
C TYR A 35 -6.67 9.30 1.86
N ILE A 36 -7.74 8.99 1.13
CA ILE A 36 -7.93 7.66 0.53
C ILE A 36 -6.84 7.38 -0.51
N GLN A 37 -6.46 8.36 -1.34
CA GLN A 37 -5.35 8.19 -2.29
C GLN A 37 -4.01 7.95 -1.56
N ALA A 38 -3.72 8.73 -0.53
CA ALA A 38 -2.55 8.53 0.32
C ALA A 38 -2.54 7.14 0.97
N MET A 39 -3.70 6.66 1.40
CA MET A 39 -3.88 5.31 1.95
C MET A 39 -3.58 4.22 0.91
N VAL A 40 -3.98 4.39 -0.35
CA VAL A 40 -3.64 3.46 -1.44
C VAL A 40 -2.12 3.38 -1.63
N LYS A 41 -1.45 4.54 -1.72
CA LYS A 41 0.02 4.60 -1.84
C LYS A 41 0.69 3.88 -0.66
N GLU A 42 0.25 4.15 0.56
CA GLU A 42 0.83 3.57 1.77
C GLU A 42 0.58 2.07 1.90
N VAL A 43 -0.58 1.55 1.51
CA VAL A 43 -0.84 0.11 1.49
C VAL A 43 0.12 -0.60 0.55
N LEU A 44 0.32 -0.06 -0.65
CA LEU A 44 1.24 -0.62 -1.64
C LEU A 44 2.70 -0.55 -1.19
N ARG A 45 3.10 0.55 -0.55
CA ARG A 45 4.43 0.70 0.02
C ARG A 45 4.67 -0.27 1.18
N TRP A 46 3.79 -0.21 2.18
CA TRP A 46 3.99 -0.89 3.46
C TRP A 46 3.90 -2.41 3.37
N ARG A 47 3.05 -2.93 2.48
CA ARG A 47 2.87 -4.39 2.28
C ARG A 47 2.77 -4.72 0.78
N PRO A 48 3.90 -4.69 0.05
CA PRO A 48 3.91 -5.04 -1.35
C PRO A 48 3.50 -6.51 -1.53
N ALA A 49 2.67 -6.78 -2.52
CA ALA A 49 2.25 -8.15 -2.84
C ALA A 49 3.41 -9.03 -3.31
N LEU A 50 4.43 -8.42 -3.93
CA LEU A 50 5.69 -9.06 -4.29
C LEU A 50 6.79 -8.43 -3.44
N ALA A 51 7.29 -9.15 -2.45
CA ALA A 51 8.40 -8.67 -1.61
C ALA A 51 9.73 -8.64 -2.39
N LEU A 52 9.93 -9.63 -3.26
CA LEU A 52 10.97 -9.68 -4.27
C LEU A 52 10.32 -9.50 -5.65
N SER A 53 10.89 -8.66 -6.48
CA SER A 53 10.38 -8.39 -7.84
C SER A 53 10.26 -9.68 -8.68
N LEU A 54 9.61 -9.58 -9.83
CA LEU A 54 9.71 -10.62 -10.84
C LEU A 54 11.17 -10.74 -11.30
N PRO A 55 11.70 -11.96 -11.50
CA PRO A 55 13.05 -12.17 -11.96
C PRO A 55 13.27 -11.55 -13.35
N HIS A 56 14.35 -10.80 -13.48
CA HIS A 56 14.89 -10.31 -14.74
C HIS A 56 16.23 -10.99 -15.03
N SER A 57 16.66 -11.00 -16.27
CA SER A 57 18.01 -11.46 -16.61
C SER A 57 18.70 -10.47 -17.54
N THR A 58 20.03 -10.36 -17.38
CA THR A 58 20.86 -9.53 -18.27
C THR A 58 20.89 -10.15 -19.67
N THR A 59 20.76 -9.33 -20.71
CA THR A 59 20.81 -9.74 -22.11
C THR A 59 22.21 -9.73 -22.69
N GLU A 60 23.15 -9.08 -22.02
CA GLU A 60 24.56 -8.93 -22.38
C GLU A 60 25.41 -8.82 -21.12
N ASP A 61 26.73 -8.91 -21.25
CA ASP A 61 27.65 -8.66 -20.15
C ASP A 61 27.61 -7.18 -19.76
N ASP A 62 27.65 -6.89 -18.46
CA ASP A 62 27.59 -5.52 -17.94
C ASP A 62 28.53 -5.33 -16.74
N TRP A 63 28.75 -4.08 -16.35
CA TRP A 63 29.53 -3.68 -15.20
C TRP A 63 28.75 -2.68 -14.35
N TYR A 64 28.65 -2.95 -13.06
CA TYR A 64 28.03 -2.05 -12.11
C TYR A 64 28.94 -1.82 -10.90
N ASN A 65 29.32 -0.58 -10.66
CA ASN A 65 30.23 -0.18 -9.58
C ASN A 65 31.52 -1.05 -9.51
N GLY A 66 32.14 -1.35 -10.66
CA GLY A 66 33.33 -2.17 -10.75
C GLY A 66 33.12 -3.69 -10.62
N MET A 67 31.87 -4.14 -10.46
CA MET A 67 31.50 -5.55 -10.44
C MET A 67 31.06 -6.01 -11.81
N PHE A 68 31.64 -7.11 -12.29
CA PHE A 68 31.26 -7.73 -13.55
C PHE A 68 29.99 -8.54 -13.38
N ILE A 69 29.01 -8.31 -14.27
CA ILE A 69 27.72 -9.00 -14.32
C ILE A 69 27.62 -9.74 -15.64
N PRO A 70 27.80 -11.08 -15.65
CA PRO A 70 27.70 -11.86 -16.87
C PRO A 70 26.30 -11.81 -17.51
N LYS A 71 26.25 -11.95 -18.83
CA LYS A 71 25.03 -12.25 -19.58
C LYS A 71 24.27 -13.43 -18.97
N GLY A 72 22.96 -13.32 -18.85
CA GLY A 72 22.09 -14.35 -18.27
C GLY A 72 22.02 -14.32 -16.74
N THR A 73 22.71 -13.38 -16.09
CA THR A 73 22.60 -13.22 -14.63
C THR A 73 21.18 -12.87 -14.24
N MET A 74 20.61 -13.64 -13.32
CA MET A 74 19.29 -13.34 -12.74
C MET A 74 19.39 -12.17 -11.78
N CYS A 75 18.55 -11.15 -11.98
CA CYS A 75 18.44 -9.95 -11.15
C CYS A 75 17.10 -9.93 -10.44
N LEU A 76 17.13 -9.82 -9.12
CA LEU A 76 15.94 -9.66 -8.26
C LEU A 76 16.08 -8.37 -7.48
N THR A 77 15.04 -7.56 -7.51
CA THR A 77 14.98 -6.35 -6.66
C THR A 77 14.29 -6.70 -5.35
N ASN A 78 14.93 -6.36 -4.24
CA ASN A 78 14.29 -6.44 -2.92
C ASN A 78 13.33 -5.26 -2.73
N LEU A 79 12.11 -5.38 -3.27
CA LEU A 79 11.08 -4.34 -3.19
C LEU A 79 10.64 -4.07 -1.75
N TRP A 80 10.67 -5.09 -0.90
CA TRP A 80 10.42 -4.92 0.53
C TRP A 80 11.40 -3.92 1.13
N GLN A 81 12.69 -4.15 0.96
CA GLN A 81 13.71 -3.25 1.49
C GLN A 81 13.62 -1.84 0.88
N CYS A 82 13.42 -1.74 -0.44
CA CYS A 82 13.27 -0.45 -1.11
C CYS A 82 12.11 0.37 -0.51
N ASN A 83 10.99 -0.28 -0.21
CA ASN A 83 9.82 0.36 0.36
C ASN A 83 9.94 0.66 1.87
N HIS A 84 10.90 0.08 2.56
CA HIS A 84 11.14 0.27 3.99
C HIS A 84 12.47 0.97 4.28
N ASP A 85 13.09 1.57 3.27
CA ASP A 85 14.37 2.26 3.42
C ASP A 85 14.19 3.58 4.20
N PRO A 86 14.82 3.73 5.38
CA PRO A 86 14.76 4.97 6.15
C PRO A 86 15.32 6.19 5.41
N SER A 87 16.25 5.99 4.48
CA SER A 87 16.80 7.10 3.68
C SER A 87 15.73 7.73 2.76
N SER A 88 14.75 6.96 2.32
CA SER A 88 13.65 7.40 1.47
C SER A 88 12.39 7.79 2.24
N TYR A 89 12.07 7.05 3.31
CA TYR A 89 10.78 7.20 4.00
C TYR A 89 10.90 7.66 5.47
N GLY A 90 12.12 7.93 5.95
CA GLY A 90 12.39 8.35 7.34
C GLY A 90 12.44 7.19 8.34
N ASP A 91 12.72 7.50 9.59
CA ASP A 91 12.92 6.52 10.67
C ASP A 91 11.66 5.67 10.94
N ASP A 92 10.50 6.16 10.55
CA ASP A 92 9.22 5.47 10.66
C ASP A 92 8.82 4.66 9.40
N ALA A 93 9.77 4.35 8.52
CA ALA A 93 9.52 3.60 7.29
C ALA A 93 8.80 2.26 7.52
N ALA A 94 9.00 1.60 8.66
CA ALA A 94 8.31 0.37 9.03
C ALA A 94 6.86 0.57 9.48
N VAL A 95 6.44 1.81 9.76
CA VAL A 95 5.11 2.14 10.28
C VAL A 95 4.16 2.46 9.12
N PHE A 96 2.94 1.92 9.20
CA PHE A 96 1.85 2.32 8.30
C PHE A 96 1.36 3.73 8.65
N ARG A 97 1.58 4.68 7.76
CA ARG A 97 1.25 6.09 7.96
C ARG A 97 0.90 6.77 6.63
N PRO A 98 -0.37 6.79 6.24
CA PRO A 98 -0.83 7.44 5.00
C PRO A 98 -0.39 8.90 4.86
N GLU A 99 -0.27 9.61 5.98
CA GLU A 99 0.12 11.02 6.04
C GLU A 99 1.49 11.32 5.42
N ARG A 100 2.36 10.29 5.26
CA ARG A 100 3.64 10.47 4.56
C ARG A 100 3.48 10.87 3.08
N PHE A 101 2.29 10.64 2.52
CA PHE A 101 1.94 10.99 1.16
C PHE A 101 1.05 12.24 1.06
N LEU A 102 0.95 13.02 2.13
CA LEU A 102 0.23 14.28 2.16
C LEU A 102 1.17 15.43 2.53
N ASP A 103 0.95 16.57 1.91
CA ASP A 103 1.60 17.82 2.30
C ASP A 103 0.92 18.48 3.52
N ALA A 104 1.42 19.67 3.87
CA ALA A 104 0.86 20.45 5.00
C ALA A 104 -0.58 20.94 4.76
N HIS A 105 -1.05 20.93 3.52
CA HIS A 105 -2.41 21.32 3.15
C HIS A 105 -3.35 20.11 3.02
N GLY A 106 -2.81 18.89 3.18
CA GLY A 106 -3.55 17.64 3.04
C GLY A 106 -3.67 17.14 1.58
N GLU A 107 -2.92 17.73 0.67
CA GLU A 107 -2.88 17.32 -0.74
C GLU A 107 -1.87 16.18 -0.97
N VAL A 108 -2.18 15.32 -1.93
CA VAL A 108 -1.32 14.17 -2.23
C VAL A 108 -0.01 14.60 -2.88
N ILE A 109 1.11 14.14 -2.31
CA ILE A 109 2.45 14.35 -2.87
C ILE A 109 2.94 13.13 -3.67
N LEU A 110 3.92 13.35 -4.53
CA LEU A 110 4.50 12.30 -5.37
C LEU A 110 5.27 11.25 -4.55
N GLY A 111 5.89 11.64 -3.46
CA GLY A 111 6.75 10.78 -2.63
C GLY A 111 8.25 10.91 -3.00
N PRO A 112 9.12 9.99 -2.54
CA PRO A 112 10.55 10.04 -2.80
C PRO A 112 10.88 10.04 -4.29
N PRO A 113 11.88 10.83 -4.74
CA PRO A 113 12.22 10.98 -6.17
C PRO A 113 12.51 9.66 -6.90
N GLU A 114 13.12 8.71 -6.22
CA GLU A 114 13.49 7.40 -6.77
C GLU A 114 12.29 6.51 -7.09
N THR A 115 11.12 6.85 -6.58
CA THR A 115 9.87 6.08 -6.74
C THR A 115 8.97 6.64 -7.84
N HIS A 116 9.43 7.64 -8.55
CA HIS A 116 8.65 8.37 -9.53
C HIS A 116 7.33 8.92 -8.92
N GLU A 117 6.27 8.97 -9.71
CA GLU A 117 4.96 9.46 -9.27
C GLU A 117 4.18 8.49 -8.35
N ASP A 118 4.57 7.21 -8.35
CA ASP A 118 3.86 6.19 -7.56
C ASP A 118 4.10 6.36 -6.05
N GLY A 119 5.28 6.90 -5.65
CA GLY A 119 5.66 7.12 -4.25
C GLY A 119 6.13 5.84 -3.56
N HIS A 120 6.27 4.73 -4.29
CA HIS A 120 6.77 3.44 -3.81
C HIS A 120 7.34 2.60 -4.96
N SER A 121 8.14 1.61 -4.62
CA SER A 121 8.84 0.75 -5.59
C SER A 121 8.05 -0.50 -6.00
N THR A 122 6.83 -0.70 -5.50
CA THR A 122 6.05 -1.95 -5.64
C THR A 122 5.78 -2.34 -7.09
N TYR A 123 5.68 -1.37 -7.98
CA TYR A 123 5.44 -1.61 -9.40
C TYR A 123 6.72 -1.82 -10.23
N GLY A 124 7.88 -1.88 -9.59
CA GLY A 124 9.17 -2.02 -10.27
C GLY A 124 9.60 -0.72 -10.97
N PHE A 125 10.53 -0.84 -11.92
CA PHE A 125 11.25 0.31 -12.47
C PHE A 125 11.35 0.30 -13.99
N GLY A 126 11.52 1.49 -14.56
CA GLY A 126 11.88 1.72 -15.95
C GLY A 126 10.89 1.12 -16.96
N LYS A 127 11.42 0.60 -18.07
CA LYS A 127 10.61 0.06 -19.18
C LYS A 127 9.86 -1.23 -18.83
N ARG A 128 10.17 -1.86 -17.71
CA ARG A 128 9.55 -3.09 -17.22
C ARG A 128 8.67 -2.85 -15.98
N ALA A 129 8.40 -1.60 -15.63
CA ALA A 129 7.43 -1.28 -14.61
C ALA A 129 6.07 -1.92 -14.91
N CYS A 130 5.31 -2.22 -13.87
CA CYS A 130 4.03 -2.92 -13.98
C CYS A 130 3.07 -2.21 -14.94
N VAL A 131 2.70 -2.88 -16.02
CA VAL A 131 1.76 -2.35 -17.02
C VAL A 131 0.36 -2.15 -16.44
N GLY A 132 -0.01 -2.91 -15.42
CA GLY A 132 -1.32 -2.86 -14.76
C GLY A 132 -1.42 -1.86 -13.61
N LYS A 133 -0.40 -1.03 -13.36
CA LYS A 133 -0.37 -0.15 -12.18
C LYS A 133 -1.59 0.79 -12.07
N HIS A 134 -2.06 1.31 -13.18
CA HIS A 134 -3.22 2.22 -13.19
C HIS A 134 -4.50 1.48 -12.76
N ILE A 135 -4.73 0.29 -13.32
CA ILE A 135 -5.87 -0.55 -12.93
C ILE A 135 -5.79 -0.95 -11.47
N ALA A 136 -4.58 -1.28 -10.98
CA ALA A 136 -4.37 -1.65 -9.59
C ALA A 136 -4.67 -0.49 -8.63
N ASN A 137 -4.17 0.71 -8.94
CA ASN A 137 -4.42 1.91 -8.14
C ASN A 137 -5.91 2.26 -8.07
N GLU A 138 -6.60 2.27 -9.20
CA GLU A 138 -8.02 2.55 -9.26
C GLU A 138 -8.84 1.48 -8.54
N SER A 139 -8.50 0.20 -8.73
CA SER A 139 -9.18 -0.90 -8.04
C SER A 139 -9.01 -0.82 -6.53
N LEU A 140 -7.80 -0.52 -6.05
CA LEU A 140 -7.54 -0.32 -4.62
C LEU A 140 -8.28 0.91 -4.09
N PHE A 141 -8.27 2.01 -4.84
CA PHE A 141 -8.98 3.23 -4.46
C PHE A 141 -10.46 2.94 -4.24
N ILE A 142 -11.15 2.41 -5.25
CA ILE A 142 -12.61 2.19 -5.13
C ILE A 142 -12.95 1.12 -4.09
N TYR A 143 -12.11 0.09 -3.96
CA TYR A 143 -12.29 -0.94 -2.94
C TYR A 143 -12.16 -0.37 -1.52
N ILE A 144 -11.09 0.38 -1.24
CA ILE A 144 -10.85 0.99 0.08
C ILE A 144 -11.94 2.02 0.39
N ALA A 145 -12.26 2.91 -0.56
CA ALA A 145 -13.29 3.92 -0.39
C ALA A 145 -14.65 3.29 -0.09
N THR A 146 -15.07 2.29 -0.87
CA THR A 146 -16.37 1.63 -0.70
C THR A 146 -16.42 0.81 0.60
N ALA A 147 -15.35 0.08 0.91
CA ALA A 147 -15.30 -0.73 2.13
C ALA A 147 -15.41 0.15 3.39
N LEU A 148 -14.64 1.24 3.46
CA LEU A 148 -14.66 2.15 4.61
C LEU A 148 -15.93 3.03 4.63
N TRP A 149 -16.49 3.38 3.48
CA TRP A 149 -17.78 4.06 3.44
C TRP A 149 -18.92 3.18 3.97
N SER A 150 -18.87 1.87 3.71
CA SER A 150 -19.96 0.94 4.08
C SER A 150 -19.85 0.39 5.49
N ALA A 151 -18.65 0.31 6.06
CA ALA A 151 -18.43 -0.37 7.33
C ALA A 151 -17.20 0.13 8.08
N SER A 152 -17.22 -0.05 9.40
CA SER A 152 -16.05 0.03 10.27
C SER A 152 -15.48 -1.36 10.50
N LEU A 153 -14.15 -1.46 10.46
CA LEU A 153 -13.42 -2.69 10.74
C LEU A 153 -12.98 -2.68 12.22
N GLU A 154 -13.47 -3.63 12.99
CA GLU A 154 -13.14 -3.75 14.42
C GLU A 154 -12.47 -5.10 14.69
N ARG A 155 -11.77 -5.19 15.83
CA ARG A 155 -11.24 -6.46 16.31
C ARG A 155 -12.37 -7.39 16.72
N VAL A 156 -12.21 -8.67 16.39
CA VAL A 156 -13.07 -9.73 16.93
C VAL A 156 -12.88 -9.79 18.44
N ARG A 157 -13.98 -9.93 19.15
CA ARG A 157 -13.97 -10.20 20.61
C ARG A 157 -14.34 -11.65 20.86
N ASP A 158 -13.70 -12.23 21.85
CA ASP A 158 -14.03 -13.57 22.35
C ASP A 158 -15.35 -13.57 23.14
N GLN A 159 -15.74 -14.74 23.67
CA GLN A 159 -16.97 -14.89 24.43
C GLN A 159 -16.97 -14.07 25.74
N ASP A 160 -15.80 -13.76 26.26
CA ASP A 160 -15.60 -12.97 27.49
C ASP A 160 -15.48 -11.46 27.19
N GLY A 161 -15.58 -11.05 25.91
CA GLY A 161 -15.50 -9.66 25.48
C GLY A 161 -14.09 -9.14 25.28
N ASN A 162 -13.05 -9.94 25.44
CA ASN A 162 -11.65 -9.55 25.22
C ASN A 162 -11.33 -9.50 23.73
N GLU A 163 -10.48 -8.56 23.34
CA GLU A 163 -9.99 -8.51 21.95
C GLU A 163 -9.09 -9.69 21.63
N VAL A 164 -9.43 -10.41 20.54
CA VAL A 164 -8.59 -11.50 20.04
C VAL A 164 -7.29 -10.91 19.49
N PRO A 165 -6.11 -11.41 19.95
CA PRO A 165 -4.82 -10.94 19.42
C PRO A 165 -4.73 -11.16 17.91
N LEU A 166 -4.22 -10.16 17.20
CA LEU A 166 -3.93 -10.23 15.77
C LEU A 166 -2.43 -10.44 15.57
N ASP A 167 -2.08 -11.51 14.89
CA ASP A 167 -0.72 -11.70 14.37
C ASP A 167 -0.63 -11.02 13.01
N THR A 168 -0.12 -9.79 13.02
CA THR A 168 0.01 -8.96 11.81
C THR A 168 1.18 -9.36 10.92
N ASP A 169 2.06 -10.21 11.43
CA ASP A 169 3.26 -10.65 10.70
C ASP A 169 3.10 -12.06 10.12
N LYS A 170 1.96 -12.70 10.42
CA LYS A 170 1.65 -14.01 9.86
C LYS A 170 1.22 -13.89 8.40
N PHE A 171 2.07 -14.36 7.51
CA PHE A 171 1.82 -14.40 6.07
C PHE A 171 2.22 -15.75 5.48
N VAL A 172 1.65 -16.09 4.34
CA VAL A 172 2.01 -17.26 3.54
C VAL A 172 2.68 -16.76 2.28
N ASP A 173 3.95 -17.13 2.08
CA ASP A 173 4.69 -16.83 0.86
C ASP A 173 4.48 -17.96 -0.15
N THR A 174 3.77 -17.65 -1.22
CA THR A 174 3.54 -18.52 -2.37
C THR A 174 4.07 -17.91 -3.67
N GLY A 175 5.07 -17.01 -3.55
CA GLY A 175 5.55 -16.16 -4.65
C GLY A 175 4.80 -14.83 -4.74
N VAL A 176 3.58 -14.79 -4.23
CA VAL A 176 2.81 -13.59 -3.87
C VAL A 176 2.53 -13.66 -2.38
N VAL A 177 2.84 -12.60 -1.65
CA VAL A 177 2.61 -12.56 -0.20
C VAL A 177 1.11 -12.52 0.08
N LEU A 178 0.60 -13.61 0.64
CA LEU A 178 -0.78 -13.71 1.13
C LEU A 178 -0.76 -13.58 2.65
N TYR A 179 -1.38 -12.53 3.17
CA TYR A 179 -1.57 -12.38 4.60
C TYR A 179 -2.60 -13.38 5.10
N ALA A 180 -2.32 -14.04 6.23
CA ALA A 180 -3.26 -14.98 6.81
C ALA A 180 -4.59 -14.28 7.07
N SER A 181 -5.68 -14.97 6.72
CA SER A 181 -7.04 -14.47 6.87
C SER A 181 -7.26 -13.98 8.31
N LEU A 182 -7.44 -12.69 8.45
CA LEU A 182 -8.01 -12.08 9.65
C LEU A 182 -9.52 -12.19 9.50
N SER A 183 -10.22 -12.69 10.51
CA SER A 183 -11.69 -12.66 10.52
C SER A 183 -12.12 -11.34 11.17
N PRO A 184 -12.31 -10.26 10.40
CA PRO A 184 -12.76 -8.99 10.94
C PRO A 184 -14.23 -9.05 11.28
N THR A 185 -14.64 -8.37 12.33
CA THR A 185 -16.04 -8.04 12.52
C THR A 185 -16.35 -6.76 11.73
N LEU A 186 -17.28 -6.87 10.79
CA LEU A 186 -17.80 -5.72 10.05
C LEU A 186 -19.00 -5.16 10.83
N ARG A 187 -18.92 -3.89 11.21
CA ARG A 187 -20.11 -3.14 11.65
C ARG A 187 -20.50 -2.17 10.53
N ARG A 188 -21.78 -2.11 10.23
CA ARG A 188 -22.30 -1.08 9.34
C ARG A 188 -22.01 0.29 9.96
N ALA A 189 -21.37 1.15 9.17
CA ALA A 189 -21.07 2.52 9.54
C ALA A 189 -22.35 3.37 9.61
#